data_3499b11df7e25082b5c89b52f066ac7c
#
_entry.id   3499b11df7e25082b5c89b52f066ac7c
#
_cell.length_a   1.000
_cell.length_b   1.000
_cell.length_c   1.000
_cell.angle_alpha   90.00
_cell.angle_beta   90.00
_cell.angle_gamma   90.00
#
_symmetry.space_group_name_H-M   'P 1'
#
loop_
_entity.id
_entity.type
_entity.pdbx_description
1 polymer ?
#
loop_
_entity_poly.entity_id
_entity_poly.type
_entity_poly.pdbx_seq_one_letter_code
_entity_poly.pdbx_strand_id
1 'polypeptide(L)'
;TMLGMLKNVVNAGTAGRLRWMFKFTGDMGGKTGTSQNNSDAWFIGVTPKLVAGAWVGGEDRSVHLYSRAEGSVMALPIYGKFMQQVYADPKLGIKQTDTFPLPVGAVTYECDSEAAAEPVPQEGGDEFFD
;
A
#
# COMPACT_ATOMS: atom_id res chain seq x y z
N THR A 1 -6.85 1.55 -12.16
CA THR A 1 -5.65 2.41 -12.26
C THR A 1 -4.73 2.20 -11.06
N MET A 2 -3.42 2.49 -11.20
CA MET A 2 -2.42 2.33 -10.14
C MET A 2 -2.80 3.07 -8.84
N LEU A 3 -3.23 4.30 -8.92
CA LEU A 3 -3.66 5.07 -7.76
C LEU A 3 -4.81 4.39 -7.00
N GLY A 4 -5.77 3.81 -7.71
CA GLY A 4 -6.86 3.04 -7.09
C GLY A 4 -6.35 1.85 -6.28
N MET A 5 -5.36 1.12 -6.80
CA MET A 5 -4.71 0.01 -6.07
C MET A 5 -4.00 0.51 -4.81
N LEU A 6 -3.25 1.62 -4.89
CA LEU A 6 -2.58 2.21 -3.73
C LEU A 6 -3.58 2.69 -2.66
N LYS A 7 -4.71 3.26 -3.08
CA LYS A 7 -5.81 3.65 -2.15
C LYS A 7 -6.41 2.42 -1.47
N ASN A 8 -6.57 1.32 -2.20
CA ASN A 8 -7.12 0.08 -1.64
C ASN A 8 -6.21 -0.54 -0.57
N VAL A 9 -4.89 -0.41 -0.70
CA VAL A 9 -3.94 -0.83 0.37
C VAL A 9 -4.22 -0.13 1.70
N VAL A 10 -4.61 1.15 1.65
CA VAL A 10 -4.95 1.95 2.85
C VAL A 10 -6.37 1.66 3.35
N ASN A 11 -7.33 1.46 2.43
CA ASN A 11 -8.74 1.31 2.80
C ASN A 11 -9.08 -0.10 3.28
N ALA A 12 -8.51 -1.14 2.67
CA ALA A 12 -8.84 -2.54 2.93
C ALA A 12 -7.61 -3.47 3.02
N GLY A 13 -6.40 -2.94 2.89
CA GLY A 13 -5.18 -3.74 2.83
C GLY A 13 -4.26 -3.57 4.03
N THR A 14 -2.96 -3.83 3.80
CA THR A 14 -1.91 -3.86 4.83
C THR A 14 -1.67 -2.53 5.54
N ALA A 15 -2.12 -1.41 4.97
CA ALA A 15 -2.02 -0.09 5.56
C ALA A 15 -3.32 0.39 6.23
N GLY A 16 -4.30 -0.48 6.46
CA GLY A 16 -5.57 -0.16 7.11
C GLY A 16 -5.42 0.49 8.49
N ARG A 17 -4.28 0.29 9.17
CA ARG A 17 -3.95 0.98 10.42
C ARG A 17 -4.04 2.51 10.34
N LEU A 18 -3.80 3.10 9.19
CA LEU A 18 -3.96 4.55 8.98
C LEU A 18 -5.41 4.99 9.20
N ARG A 19 -6.37 4.12 8.90
CA ARG A 19 -7.79 4.36 9.12
C ARG A 19 -8.21 4.14 10.58
N TRP A 20 -7.98 2.96 11.11
CA TRP A 20 -8.53 2.61 12.42
C TRP A 20 -7.68 3.08 13.61
N MET A 21 -6.34 3.14 13.49
CA MET A 21 -5.45 3.57 14.57
C MET A 21 -5.22 5.09 14.54
N PHE A 22 -4.90 5.66 13.37
CA PHE A 22 -4.58 7.09 13.23
C PHE A 22 -5.80 7.94 12.87
N LYS A 23 -6.95 7.31 12.59
CA LYS A 23 -8.22 7.98 12.27
C LYS A 23 -8.15 8.91 11.06
N PHE A 24 -7.25 8.64 10.11
CA PHE A 24 -7.20 9.42 8.88
C PHE A 24 -8.41 9.10 7.99
N THR A 25 -9.11 10.13 7.57
CA THR A 25 -10.29 10.04 6.68
C THR A 25 -9.98 10.52 5.26
N GLY A 26 -8.87 11.26 5.11
CA GLY A 26 -8.49 11.90 3.85
C GLY A 26 -8.17 10.91 2.73
N ASP A 27 -8.13 11.43 1.52
CA ASP A 27 -7.78 10.66 0.33
C ASP A 27 -6.27 10.36 0.36
N MET A 28 -5.93 9.08 0.44
CA MET A 28 -4.53 8.64 0.51
C MET A 28 -4.36 7.24 -0.04
N GLY A 29 -3.20 7.00 -0.61
CA GLY A 29 -2.73 5.70 -1.02
C GLY A 29 -1.41 5.36 -0.35
N GLY A 30 -0.97 4.12 -0.48
CA GLY A 30 0.34 3.74 0.06
C GLY A 30 0.71 2.31 -0.26
N LYS A 31 1.96 1.98 0.08
CA LYS A 31 2.50 0.62 -0.08
C LYS A 31 3.47 0.30 1.03
N THR A 32 3.30 -0.88 1.60
CA THR A 32 4.27 -1.49 2.52
C THR A 32 5.34 -2.24 1.74
N GLY A 33 6.55 -2.27 2.26
CA GLY A 33 7.64 -3.09 1.77
C GLY A 33 8.33 -3.79 2.93
N THR A 34 8.72 -5.04 2.72
CA THR A 34 9.52 -5.82 3.66
C THR A 34 10.54 -6.58 2.82
N SER A 35 11.82 -6.43 3.12
CA SER A 35 12.86 -7.19 2.45
C SER A 35 12.91 -8.63 2.95
N GLN A 36 13.61 -9.49 2.21
CA GLN A 36 13.82 -10.87 2.62
C GLN A 36 14.52 -10.92 3.98
N ASN A 37 14.15 -11.90 4.80
CA ASN A 37 14.66 -12.08 6.17
C ASN A 37 14.40 -10.88 7.12
N ASN A 38 13.42 -10.02 6.79
CA ASN A 38 13.05 -8.87 7.62
C ASN A 38 14.23 -7.92 7.94
N SER A 39 15.17 -7.72 7.02
CA SER A 39 16.25 -6.75 7.22
C SER A 39 15.77 -5.30 7.10
N ASP A 40 14.72 -5.07 6.31
CA ASP A 40 14.17 -3.73 6.07
C ASP A 40 12.65 -3.74 6.10
N ALA A 41 12.08 -2.73 6.70
CA ALA A 41 10.66 -2.43 6.72
C ALA A 41 10.41 -1.03 6.13
N TRP A 42 9.63 -0.95 5.07
CA TRP A 42 9.29 0.29 4.36
C TRP A 42 7.80 0.57 4.40
N PHE A 43 7.47 1.84 4.46
CA PHE A 43 6.15 2.33 4.10
C PHE A 43 6.29 3.62 3.30
N ILE A 44 5.62 3.70 2.15
CA ILE A 44 5.50 4.94 1.37
C ILE A 44 4.01 5.27 1.26
N GLY A 45 3.66 6.48 1.67
CA GLY A 45 2.31 7.00 1.58
C GLY A 45 2.23 8.20 0.64
N VAL A 46 1.14 8.28 -0.08
CA VAL A 46 0.85 9.29 -1.09
C VAL A 46 -0.46 9.97 -0.73
N THR A 47 -0.45 11.27 -0.65
CA THR A 47 -1.64 12.12 -0.53
C THR A 47 -1.71 13.07 -1.73
N PRO A 48 -2.80 13.81 -1.96
CA PRO A 48 -2.90 14.73 -3.10
C PRO A 48 -1.79 15.78 -3.19
N LYS A 49 -1.17 16.13 -2.05
CA LYS A 49 -0.16 17.21 -1.98
C LYS A 49 1.19 16.78 -1.40
N LEU A 50 1.30 15.55 -0.90
CA LEU A 50 2.51 15.08 -0.23
C LEU A 50 2.75 13.61 -0.48
N VAL A 51 3.99 13.28 -0.79
CA VAL A 51 4.51 11.91 -0.74
C VAL A 51 5.56 11.84 0.36
N ALA A 52 5.43 10.88 1.25
CA ALA A 52 6.39 10.67 2.32
C ALA A 52 6.63 9.18 2.54
N GLY A 53 7.83 8.84 2.98
CA GLY A 53 8.21 7.46 3.27
C GLY A 53 8.82 7.33 4.65
N ALA A 54 8.72 6.14 5.22
CA ALA A 54 9.42 5.74 6.44
C ALA A 54 10.16 4.42 6.20
N TRP A 55 11.34 4.34 6.73
CA TRP A 55 12.18 3.15 6.68
C TRP A 55 12.66 2.79 8.07
N VAL A 56 12.71 1.50 8.34
CA VAL A 56 13.29 0.92 9.55
C VAL A 56 14.15 -0.26 9.12
N GLY A 57 15.40 -0.26 9.51
CA GLY A 57 16.32 -1.34 9.16
C GLY A 57 17.63 -1.22 9.92
N GLY A 58 18.49 -2.21 9.76
CA GLY A 58 19.86 -2.19 10.25
C GLY A 58 20.80 -1.52 9.26
N GLU A 59 21.96 -1.12 9.74
CA GLU A 59 23.04 -0.55 8.92
C GLU A 59 23.57 -1.60 7.91
N ASP A 60 23.52 -2.85 8.28
CA ASP A 60 23.93 -3.98 7.45
C ASP A 60 22.80 -5.00 7.30
N ARG A 61 22.70 -5.64 6.13
CA ARG A 61 21.66 -6.64 5.83
C ARG A 61 21.78 -7.93 6.65
N SER A 62 22.89 -8.16 7.33
CA SER A 62 23.03 -9.26 8.30
C SER A 62 22.24 -9.02 9.58
N VAL A 63 21.87 -7.74 9.84
CA VAL A 63 20.99 -7.39 10.94
C VAL A 63 19.55 -7.64 10.53
N HIS A 64 18.92 -8.61 11.18
CA HIS A 64 17.51 -8.95 10.95
C HIS A 64 16.65 -8.36 12.05
N LEU A 65 15.57 -7.70 11.64
CA LEU A 65 14.52 -7.30 12.56
C LEU A 65 13.78 -8.57 13.05
N TYR A 66 13.05 -8.47 14.14
CA TYR A 66 12.31 -9.65 14.64
C TYR A 66 11.24 -10.15 13.64
N SER A 67 10.77 -11.38 13.77
CA SER A 67 9.94 -12.08 12.79
C SER A 67 8.62 -11.42 12.38
N ARG A 68 8.16 -10.38 13.10
CA ARG A 68 6.95 -9.60 12.78
C ARG A 68 7.27 -8.15 12.38
N ALA A 69 8.51 -7.84 12.07
CA ALA A 69 8.94 -6.50 11.71
C ALA A 69 8.62 -6.18 10.24
N GLU A 70 7.36 -6.21 9.90
CA GLU A 70 6.86 -5.84 8.57
C GLU A 70 6.73 -4.31 8.44
N GLY A 71 6.70 -3.83 7.19
CA GLY A 71 6.47 -2.41 6.90
C GLY A 71 5.20 -1.85 7.53
N SER A 72 4.14 -2.68 7.63
CA SER A 72 2.87 -2.34 8.29
C SER A 72 2.98 -2.19 9.81
N VAL A 73 3.99 -2.81 10.43
CA VAL A 73 4.17 -2.83 11.89
C VAL A 73 5.22 -1.80 12.34
N MET A 74 6.31 -1.66 11.58
CA MET A 74 7.45 -0.84 11.97
C MET A 74 7.46 0.53 11.30
N ALA A 75 7.39 0.60 9.97
CA ALA A 75 7.53 1.84 9.23
C ALA A 75 6.22 2.65 9.17
N LEU A 76 5.07 2.00 9.00
CA LEU A 76 3.78 2.67 8.91
C LEU A 76 3.43 3.52 10.14
N PRO A 77 3.68 3.12 11.39
CA PRO A 77 3.41 3.97 12.55
C PRO A 77 4.25 5.24 12.57
N ILE A 78 5.48 5.20 12.07
CA ILE A 78 6.35 6.39 11.94
C ILE A 78 5.71 7.37 10.95
N TYR A 79 5.33 6.87 9.78
CA TYR A 79 4.59 7.67 8.80
C TYR A 79 3.28 8.22 9.38
N GLY A 80 2.52 7.41 10.11
CA GLY A 80 1.27 7.83 10.72
C GLY A 80 1.44 8.98 11.71
N LYS A 81 2.45 8.91 12.60
CA LYS A 81 2.79 9.99 13.52
C LYS A 81 3.26 11.25 12.80
N PHE A 82 4.07 11.09 11.77
CA PHE A 82 4.50 12.22 10.93
C PHE A 82 3.29 12.91 10.29
N MET A 83 2.37 12.17 9.69
CA MET A 83 1.18 12.72 9.05
C MET A 83 0.20 13.38 10.05
N GLN A 84 0.13 12.90 11.30
CA GLN A 84 -0.64 13.61 12.33
C GLN A 84 -0.12 15.03 12.55
N GLN A 85 1.20 15.21 12.59
CA GLN A 85 1.80 16.54 12.73
C GLN A 85 1.60 17.39 11.46
N VAL A 86 1.74 16.79 10.28
CA VAL A 86 1.49 17.47 9.00
C VAL A 86 0.06 18.03 8.94
N TYR A 87 -0.93 17.22 9.31
CA TYR A 87 -2.34 17.67 9.32
C TYR A 87 -2.67 18.65 10.45
N ALA A 88 -1.87 18.67 11.51
CA ALA A 88 -2.05 19.60 12.62
C ALA A 88 -1.43 20.99 12.34
N ASP A 89 -0.50 21.09 11.39
CA ASP A 89 0.15 22.37 11.05
C ASP A 89 -0.56 23.08 9.87
N PRO A 90 -1.33 24.14 10.15
CA PRO A 90 -2.04 24.85 9.11
C PRO A 90 -1.13 25.58 8.11
N LYS A 91 0.14 25.83 8.46
CA LYS A 91 1.11 26.52 7.58
C LYS A 91 1.48 25.66 6.37
N LEU A 92 1.39 24.35 6.47
CA LEU A 92 1.70 23.45 5.37
C LEU A 92 0.60 23.41 4.29
N GLY A 93 -0.60 23.86 4.60
CA GLY A 93 -1.72 23.89 3.65
C GLY A 93 -2.18 22.51 3.18
N ILE A 94 -1.82 21.43 3.89
CA ILE A 94 -2.18 20.04 3.60
C ILE A 94 -3.33 19.64 4.52
N LYS A 95 -4.45 19.23 3.94
CA LYS A 95 -5.67 18.92 4.69
C LYS A 95 -6.16 17.52 4.36
N GLN A 96 -6.84 16.89 5.32
CA GLN A 96 -7.51 15.61 5.06
C GLN A 96 -8.68 15.72 4.06
N THR A 97 -9.15 16.94 3.79
CA THR A 97 -10.18 17.20 2.77
C THR A 97 -9.64 17.31 1.35
N ASP A 98 -8.32 17.32 1.17
CA ASP A 98 -7.72 17.32 -0.15
C ASP A 98 -8.00 15.99 -0.86
N THR A 99 -8.34 16.05 -2.17
CA THR A 99 -8.64 14.88 -2.99
C THR A 99 -7.72 14.80 -4.20
N PHE A 100 -7.43 13.60 -4.67
CA PHE A 100 -6.71 13.44 -5.92
C PHE A 100 -7.57 13.90 -7.10
N PRO A 101 -6.98 14.59 -8.07
CA PRO A 101 -7.71 14.98 -9.28
C PRO A 101 -8.17 13.70 -10.01
N LEU A 102 -9.42 13.69 -10.43
CA LEU A 102 -9.93 12.63 -11.29
C LEU A 102 -9.32 12.79 -12.69
N PRO A 103 -8.76 11.74 -13.29
CA PRO A 103 -8.29 11.81 -14.65
C PRO A 103 -9.48 12.07 -15.59
N VAL A 104 -9.32 13.03 -16.49
CA VAL A 104 -10.31 13.31 -17.53
C VAL A 104 -10.39 12.08 -18.44
N GLY A 105 -11.60 11.51 -18.57
CA GLY A 105 -11.81 10.30 -19.39
C GLY A 105 -11.43 8.97 -18.69
N ALA A 106 -11.40 8.94 -17.35
CA ALA A 106 -11.18 7.68 -16.63
C ALA A 106 -12.31 6.70 -16.92
N VAL A 107 -11.97 5.62 -17.61
CA VAL A 107 -12.86 4.45 -17.73
C VAL A 107 -12.76 3.69 -16.41
N THR A 108 -13.88 3.60 -15.69
CA THR A 108 -14.00 2.70 -14.55
C THR A 108 -14.19 1.28 -15.11
N TYR A 109 -13.18 0.44 -14.93
CA TYR A 109 -13.36 -1.00 -15.15
C TYR A 109 -14.04 -1.55 -13.90
N GLU A 110 -15.30 -1.91 -14.01
CA GLU A 110 -15.91 -2.84 -13.07
C GLU A 110 -15.38 -4.22 -13.44
N CYS A 111 -14.69 -4.86 -12.52
CA CYS A 111 -14.38 -6.27 -12.67
C CYS A 111 -15.70 -7.00 -12.40
N ASP A 112 -16.40 -7.41 -13.44
CA ASP A 112 -17.51 -8.31 -13.30
C ASP A 112 -16.98 -9.61 -12.67
N SER A 113 -17.41 -9.88 -11.46
CA SER A 113 -17.07 -11.09 -10.71
C SER A 113 -17.70 -12.36 -11.30
N GLU A 114 -18.33 -12.26 -12.45
CA GLU A 114 -19.03 -13.34 -13.15
C GLU A 114 -18.49 -13.66 -14.56
N ALA A 115 -17.27 -13.28 -14.88
CA ALA A 115 -16.62 -13.96 -16.00
C ALA A 115 -16.33 -15.40 -15.55
N ALA A 116 -17.30 -16.29 -15.78
CA ALA A 116 -17.14 -17.72 -15.65
C ALA A 116 -15.82 -18.11 -16.35
N ALA A 117 -14.92 -18.71 -15.60
CA ALA A 117 -13.71 -19.31 -16.16
C ALA A 117 -14.16 -20.28 -17.27
N GLU A 118 -13.91 -19.90 -18.51
CA GLU A 118 -14.02 -20.89 -19.59
C GLU A 118 -13.10 -22.05 -19.23
N PRO A 119 -13.57 -23.29 -19.31
CA PRO A 119 -12.75 -24.44 -19.00
C PRO A 119 -11.55 -24.45 -19.97
N VAL A 120 -10.36 -24.36 -19.43
CA VAL A 120 -9.11 -24.54 -20.19
C VAL A 120 -9.19 -25.92 -20.84
N PRO A 121 -9.09 -26.05 -22.19
CA PRO A 121 -9.03 -27.34 -22.82
C PRO A 121 -7.86 -28.12 -22.23
N GLN A 122 -8.14 -29.27 -21.65
CA GLN A 122 -7.09 -30.23 -21.29
C GLN A 122 -6.54 -30.79 -22.61
N GLU A 123 -5.44 -30.26 -23.07
CA GLU A 123 -4.62 -30.95 -24.06
C GLU A 123 -4.13 -32.25 -23.44
N GLY A 124 -4.53 -33.36 -24.10
CA GLY A 124 -4.24 -34.70 -23.67
C GLY A 124 -2.72 -34.91 -23.52
N GLY A 125 -2.33 -35.28 -22.34
CA GLY A 125 -1.01 -35.82 -22.11
C GLY A 125 -0.96 -37.26 -22.61
N ASP A 126 -0.33 -37.45 -23.76
CA ASP A 126 0.10 -38.78 -24.20
C ASP A 126 1.59 -38.75 -24.48
N GLU A 127 2.24 -39.64 -23.74
CA GLU A 127 3.44 -40.37 -24.12
C GLU A 127 4.75 -39.61 -24.34
N PHE A 128 5.60 -39.67 -23.31
CA PHE A 128 7.02 -39.84 -23.54
C PHE A 128 7.68 -40.53 -22.33
N PHE A 129 7.67 -41.89 -22.33
CA PHE A 129 8.72 -42.71 -21.72
C PHE A 129 8.64 -44.12 -22.38
N ASP A 130 9.49 -44.34 -23.35
CA ASP A 130 10.16 -45.58 -23.63
C ASP A 130 11.68 -45.34 -23.61
#